data_4ad7ed892229cb1d4a5ea86bba4f89ef
#
_entry.id   4ad7ed892229cb1d4a5ea86bba4f89ef
#
_cell.length_a   1.000
_cell.length_b   1.000
_cell.length_c   1.000
_cell.angle_alpha   90.00
_cell.angle_beta   90.00
_cell.angle_gamma   90.00
#
_symmetry.space_group_name_H-M   'P 1'
#
loop_
_entity.id
_entity.type
_entity.pdbx_description
1 polymer ?
#
loop_
_entity_poly.entity_id
_entity_poly.type
_entity_poly.pdbx_seq_one_letter_code
_entity_poly.pdbx_strand_id
1 'polypeptide(L)' 'KYELRHELYAITLLLVFVLTGKLNWSKVKNPSIKEFMEKGTASDIDKRFQTMDELQQGIRDCIKQLEANS' A
#
# COMPACT_ATOMS: atom_id res chain seq x y z
N LYS A 1 19.18 -1.27 -14.21
CA LYS A 1 19.61 -1.21 -12.81
C LYS A 1 18.43 -1.43 -11.88
N TYR A 2 18.56 -2.36 -10.95
CA TYR A 2 17.49 -2.74 -10.05
C TYR A 2 17.19 -1.63 -9.05
N GLU A 3 15.92 -1.33 -8.86
CA GLU A 3 15.45 -0.37 -7.87
C GLU A 3 14.32 -0.98 -7.06
N LEU A 4 14.62 -1.33 -5.81
CA LEU A 4 13.65 -1.98 -4.92
C LEU A 4 12.37 -1.19 -4.76
N ARG A 5 12.46 0.15 -4.73
CA ARG A 5 11.29 1.00 -4.51
C ARG A 5 10.26 0.90 -5.64
N HIS A 6 10.70 0.58 -6.86
CA HIS A 6 9.76 0.33 -7.97
C HIS A 6 9.03 -1.01 -7.76
N GLU A 7 9.74 -1.99 -7.23
CA GLU A 7 9.13 -3.28 -6.94
C GLU A 7 8.14 -3.17 -5.79
N LEU A 8 8.45 -2.37 -4.77
CA LEU A 8 7.55 -2.12 -3.67
C LEU A 8 6.27 -1.41 -4.13
N TYR A 9 6.38 -0.54 -5.14
CA TYR A 9 5.21 0.09 -5.76
C TYR A 9 4.27 -0.99 -6.34
N ALA A 10 4.82 -1.91 -7.12
CA ALA A 10 4.03 -2.98 -7.73
C ALA A 10 3.39 -3.88 -6.67
N ILE A 11 4.15 -4.20 -5.62
CA ILE A 11 3.64 -5.04 -4.54
C ILE A 11 2.51 -4.34 -3.81
N THR A 12 2.61 -3.03 -3.59
CA THR A 12 1.55 -2.25 -2.95
C THR A 12 0.25 -2.36 -3.75
N LEU A 13 0.33 -2.20 -5.07
CA LEU A 13 -0.85 -2.31 -5.93
C LEU A 13 -1.46 -3.71 -5.86
N LEU A 14 -0.62 -4.74 -5.85
CA LEU A 14 -1.08 -6.11 -5.75
C LEU A 14 -1.80 -6.36 -4.42
N LEU A 15 -1.25 -5.87 -3.32
CA LEU A 15 -1.85 -6.03 -2.00
C LEU A 15 -3.19 -5.31 -1.92
N VAL A 16 -3.28 -4.11 -2.47
CA VAL A 16 -4.54 -3.36 -2.50
C VAL A 16 -5.58 -4.13 -3.31
N PHE A 17 -5.18 -4.70 -4.44
CA PHE A 17 -6.08 -5.51 -5.25
C PHE A 17 -6.61 -6.73 -4.47
N VAL A 18 -5.72 -7.41 -3.75
CA VAL A 18 -6.10 -8.57 -2.93
C VAL A 18 -7.10 -8.16 -1.83
N LEU A 19 -6.88 -7.01 -1.21
CA LEU A 19 -7.73 -6.54 -0.11
C LEU A 19 -9.10 -6.03 -0.58
N THR A 20 -9.15 -5.40 -1.74
CA THR A 20 -10.37 -4.72 -2.20
C THR A 20 -11.00 -5.33 -3.43
N GLY A 21 -10.24 -6.11 -4.19
CA GLY A 21 -10.68 -6.61 -5.49
C GLY A 21 -10.72 -5.52 -6.56
N LYS A 22 -10.09 -4.36 -6.29
CA LYS A 22 -10.17 -3.21 -7.18
C LYS A 22 -8.78 -2.65 -7.46
N LEU A 23 -8.53 -2.30 -8.72
CA LEU A 23 -7.29 -1.61 -9.12
C LEU A 23 -7.51 -0.11 -9.28
N ASN A 24 -8.74 0.35 -9.32
CA ASN A 24 -9.05 1.76 -9.51
C ASN A 24 -9.07 2.49 -8.17
N TRP A 25 -8.16 3.44 -8.02
CA TRP A 25 -7.99 4.20 -6.78
C TRP A 25 -9.25 4.94 -6.36
N SER A 26 -10.01 5.46 -7.33
CA SER A 26 -11.20 6.24 -7.03
C SER A 26 -12.29 5.40 -6.36
N LYS A 27 -12.18 4.07 -6.45
CA LYS A 27 -13.15 3.16 -5.86
C LYS A 27 -12.74 2.63 -4.50
N VAL A 28 -11.52 2.96 -4.04
CA VAL A 28 -11.05 2.58 -2.72
C VAL A 28 -11.54 3.62 -1.73
N LYS A 29 -12.45 3.21 -0.85
CA LYS A 29 -13.09 4.15 0.09
C LYS A 29 -12.58 4.02 1.52
N ASN A 30 -11.98 2.90 1.87
CA ASN A 30 -11.49 2.69 3.23
C ASN A 30 -10.27 3.58 3.47
N PRO A 31 -10.29 4.46 4.50
CA PRO A 31 -9.17 5.39 4.73
C PRO A 31 -7.84 4.71 4.99
N SER A 32 -7.85 3.58 5.70
CA SER A 32 -6.61 2.86 6.01
C SER A 32 -5.97 2.28 4.78
N ILE A 33 -6.78 1.66 3.91
CA ILE A 33 -6.28 1.10 2.66
C ILE A 33 -5.81 2.20 1.72
N LYS A 34 -6.56 3.29 1.66
CA LYS A 34 -6.22 4.44 0.82
C LYS A 34 -4.88 5.04 1.24
N GLU A 35 -4.67 5.21 2.54
CA GLU A 35 -3.42 5.76 3.08
C GLU A 35 -2.25 4.84 2.75
N PHE A 36 -2.41 3.54 2.95
CA PHE A 36 -1.39 2.55 2.61
C PHE A 36 -1.04 2.63 1.12
N MET A 37 -2.07 2.67 0.27
CA MET A 37 -1.87 2.74 -1.17
C MET A 37 -1.16 4.04 -1.59
N GLU A 38 -1.58 5.17 -1.03
CA GLU A 38 -0.97 6.45 -1.35
C GLU A 38 0.52 6.47 -1.01
N LYS A 39 0.88 5.90 0.13
CA LYS A 39 2.29 5.83 0.50
C LYS A 39 3.08 4.93 -0.43
N GLY A 40 2.54 3.74 -0.73
CA GLY A 40 3.26 2.77 -1.55
C GLY A 40 3.38 3.18 -3.02
N THR A 41 2.51 4.07 -3.49
CA THR A 41 2.48 4.50 -4.89
C THR A 41 2.74 6.00 -5.07
N ALA A 42 3.37 6.64 -4.08
CA ALA A 42 3.68 8.06 -4.15
C ALA A 42 4.52 8.37 -5.38
N SER A 43 4.26 9.52 -6.00
CA SER A 43 5.03 9.97 -7.16
C SER A 43 6.50 10.19 -6.81
N ASP A 44 6.74 10.72 -5.62
CA ASP A 44 8.10 10.92 -5.13
C ASP A 44 8.61 9.60 -4.56
N ILE A 45 9.63 9.04 -5.20
CA ILE A 45 10.19 7.74 -4.82
C ILE A 45 10.71 7.73 -3.38
N ASP A 46 11.16 8.88 -2.87
CA ASP A 46 11.65 8.99 -1.50
C ASP A 46 10.53 8.95 -0.47
N LYS A 47 9.30 9.14 -0.89
CA LYS A 47 8.13 9.06 -0.02
C LYS A 47 7.48 7.69 -0.01
N ARG A 48 7.91 6.80 -0.89
CA ARG A 48 7.42 5.42 -0.91
C ARG A 48 8.01 4.62 0.24
N PHE A 49 7.50 3.40 0.43
CA PHE A 49 8.20 2.46 1.30
C PHE A 49 9.61 2.27 0.78
N GLN A 50 10.58 2.35 1.66
CA GLN A 50 12.00 2.28 1.27
C GLN A 50 12.57 0.86 1.39
N THR A 51 11.95 0.03 2.22
CA THR A 51 12.38 -1.35 2.46
C THR A 51 11.17 -2.27 2.52
N MET A 52 11.42 -3.56 2.37
CA MET A 52 10.35 -4.55 2.52
C MET A 52 9.78 -4.53 3.93
N ASP A 53 10.62 -4.29 4.94
CA ASP A 53 10.14 -4.20 6.33
C ASP A 53 9.13 -3.07 6.52
N GLU A 54 9.38 -1.92 5.89
CA GLU A 54 8.45 -0.79 5.95
C GLU A 54 7.12 -1.14 5.29
N LEU A 55 7.17 -1.81 4.15
CA LEU A 55 5.98 -2.25 3.46
C LEU A 55 5.18 -3.23 4.32
N GLN A 56 5.85 -4.21 4.90
CA GLN A 56 5.20 -5.21 5.75
C GLN A 56 4.56 -4.56 6.98
N GLN A 57 5.25 -3.62 7.59
CA GLN A 57 4.69 -2.89 8.73
C GLN A 57 3.46 -2.09 8.30
N GLY A 58 3.52 -1.45 7.15
CA GLY A 58 2.40 -0.69 6.60
C GLY A 58 1.16 -1.56 6.39
N ILE A 59 1.33 -2.74 5.80
CA ILE A 59 0.20 -3.63 5.56
C ILE A 59 -0.35 -4.21 6.86
N ARG A 60 0.51 -4.51 7.83
CA ARG A 60 0.06 -4.98 9.14
C ARG A 60 -0.77 -3.93 9.86
N ASP A 61 -0.32 -2.68 9.83
CA ASP A 61 -1.05 -1.58 10.44
C ASP A 61 -2.40 -1.38 9.75
N CYS A 62 -2.41 -1.49 8.43
CA CYS A 62 -3.64 -1.40 7.64
C CYS A 62 -4.63 -2.48 8.04
N ILE A 63 -4.18 -3.72 8.16
CA ILE A 63 -5.03 -4.85 8.56
C ILE A 63 -5.58 -4.65 9.97
N LYS A 64 -4.74 -4.17 10.89
CA LYS A 64 -5.19 -3.87 12.25
C LYS A 64 -6.31 -2.84 12.27
N GLN A 65 -6.17 -1.80 11.46
CA GLN A 65 -7.21 -0.77 11.35
C GLN A 65 -8.51 -1.34 10.79
N LEU A 66 -8.39 -2.21 9.80
CA LEU A 66 -9.57 -2.87 9.22
C LEU A 66 -10.29 -3.74 10.25
N GLU A 67 -9.53 -4.49 11.05
CA GLU A 67 -10.10 -5.34 12.08
C GLU A 67 -10.75 -4.51 13.20
N ALA A 68 -10.12 -3.39 13.57
CA ALA A 68 -10.64 -2.52 14.61
C ALA A 68 -11.96 -1.85 14.20
N ASN A 69 -12.17 -1.66 12.90
CA ASN A 69 -13.34 -0.96 12.36
C ASN A 69 -14.40 -1.91 11.81
N SER A 70 -14.19 -3.20 11.93
CA SER A 70 -15.15 -4.18 11.42
C SER A 70 -16.26 -4.52 12.42
#